data_10fc77b52db38429e23435541d8e4d2a
#
_entry.id   10fc77b52db38429e23435541d8e4d2a
#
_cell.length_a   1.000
_cell.length_b   1.000
_cell.length_c   1.000
_cell.angle_alpha   90.00
_cell.angle_beta   90.00
_cell.angle_gamma   90.00
#
_symmetry.space_group_name_H-M   'P 1'
#
loop_
_entity.id
_entity.type
_entity.pdbx_description
1 polymer ?
#
loop_
_entity_poly.entity_id
_entity_poly.type
_entity_poly.pdbx_seq_one_letter_code
_entity_poly.pdbx_strand_id
1 'polypeptide(L)'
;TGGDASNTFNISTTAAFVAAGAGVTIAKHGNRSVSSQSGSADVLKSLGVNIDTEKTKVEECLNEIGIGFLFAPRLHGAMKHAIGPRREIKIRTIFNILGPLTNPAGAKNQIIGVYDPKLTDTLARVFKDMESEHVFVVHGKDGMDEITLTSNTIVAELKDGVLKEYELNPRHYGFNLCKPEDLLGGSPNQNADITTSILLGGKGPKRDIVLLNAAAAIIVSKRAENFHEALPLAEKSIDSGIAYQKLEKLIKLTKA
;
A
#
# COMPACT_ATOMS: atom_id res chain seq x y z
N THR A 1 -0.24 5.50 5.90
CA THR A 1 -0.99 6.73 6.25
C THR A 1 -0.41 7.97 5.59
N GLY A 2 0.81 7.89 5.12
CA GLY A 2 1.57 9.00 4.55
C GLY A 2 2.10 9.98 5.60
N GLY A 3 2.97 10.89 5.14
CA GLY A 3 3.53 11.94 6.00
C GLY A 3 4.75 11.50 6.81
N ASP A 4 5.40 10.42 6.44
CA ASP A 4 6.66 9.91 7.02
C ASP A 4 7.89 10.74 6.60
N ALA A 5 7.74 11.61 5.60
CA ALA A 5 8.79 12.46 5.02
C ALA A 5 9.98 11.68 4.41
N SER A 6 9.83 10.39 4.12
CA SER A 6 10.90 9.55 3.56
C SER A 6 11.17 9.81 2.07
N ASN A 7 10.26 10.49 1.37
CA ASN A 7 10.35 10.81 -0.06
C ASN A 7 10.58 9.57 -0.96
N THR A 8 10.12 8.41 -0.53
CA THR A 8 10.22 7.19 -1.32
C THR A 8 9.30 7.23 -2.54
N PHE A 9 9.58 6.35 -3.52
CA PHE A 9 8.60 6.09 -4.58
C PHE A 9 7.34 5.43 -3.98
N ASN A 10 6.29 5.27 -4.80
CA ASN A 10 5.00 4.75 -4.32
C ASN A 10 5.03 3.23 -4.08
N ILE A 11 5.72 2.80 -3.01
CA ILE A 11 5.98 1.40 -2.64
C ILE A 11 4.67 0.61 -2.54
N SER A 12 3.73 1.03 -1.68
CA SER A 12 2.47 0.32 -1.47
C SER A 12 1.60 0.26 -2.72
N THR A 13 1.68 1.26 -3.63
CA THR A 13 0.94 1.23 -4.90
C THR A 13 1.53 0.18 -5.84
N THR A 14 2.84 0.08 -5.92
CA THR A 14 3.53 -0.95 -6.72
C THR A 14 3.29 -2.34 -6.14
N ALA A 15 3.40 -2.50 -4.82
CA ALA A 15 3.12 -3.76 -4.11
C ALA A 15 1.68 -4.25 -4.31
N ALA A 16 0.71 -3.34 -4.45
CA ALA A 16 -0.68 -3.69 -4.73
C ALA A 16 -0.84 -4.45 -6.05
N PHE A 17 -0.14 -4.05 -7.12
CA PHE A 17 -0.16 -4.78 -8.40
C PHE A 17 0.50 -6.14 -8.29
N VAL A 18 1.60 -6.24 -7.53
CA VAL A 18 2.30 -7.51 -7.30
C VAL A 18 1.42 -8.48 -6.52
N ALA A 19 0.78 -8.04 -5.43
CA ALA A 19 -0.15 -8.86 -4.67
C ALA A 19 -1.38 -9.27 -5.50
N ALA A 20 -1.92 -8.35 -6.32
CA ALA A 20 -3.02 -8.67 -7.23
C ALA A 20 -2.61 -9.71 -8.29
N GLY A 21 -1.38 -9.64 -8.80
CA GLY A 21 -0.83 -10.66 -9.70
C GLY A 21 -0.62 -12.02 -9.04
N ALA A 22 -0.37 -12.07 -7.74
CA ALA A 22 -0.36 -13.28 -6.92
C ALA A 22 -1.78 -13.79 -6.57
N GLY A 23 -2.84 -13.12 -7.09
CA GLY A 23 -4.23 -13.55 -6.98
C GLY A 23 -4.98 -12.97 -5.77
N VAL A 24 -4.43 -11.98 -5.06
CA VAL A 24 -5.13 -11.24 -4.01
C VAL A 24 -6.08 -10.22 -4.63
N THR A 25 -7.30 -10.09 -4.10
CA THR A 25 -8.18 -8.98 -4.46
C THR A 25 -7.82 -7.74 -3.66
N ILE A 26 -7.38 -6.68 -4.34
CA ILE A 26 -6.85 -5.46 -3.75
C ILE A 26 -7.80 -4.27 -3.94
N ALA A 27 -8.41 -3.81 -2.87
CA ALA A 27 -9.19 -2.57 -2.81
C ALA A 27 -8.30 -1.45 -2.25
N LYS A 28 -7.48 -0.83 -3.12
CA LYS A 28 -6.52 0.19 -2.70
C LYS A 28 -7.21 1.52 -2.46
N HIS A 29 -7.34 1.90 -1.19
CA HIS A 29 -7.80 3.22 -0.80
C HIS A 29 -6.65 4.22 -0.84
N GLY A 30 -6.82 5.37 -1.48
CA GLY A 30 -5.74 6.33 -1.62
C GLY A 30 -6.18 7.74 -2.00
N ASN A 31 -5.22 8.67 -1.96
CA ASN A 31 -5.46 10.08 -2.21
C ASN A 31 -4.28 10.68 -3.01
N ARG A 32 -4.45 11.95 -3.42
CA ARG A 32 -3.35 12.79 -3.88
C ARG A 32 -2.43 13.13 -2.71
N SER A 33 -1.18 13.42 -3.00
CA SER A 33 -0.25 13.89 -1.97
C SER A 33 -0.68 15.24 -1.39
N VAL A 34 -0.45 15.40 -0.08
CA VAL A 34 -0.57 16.68 0.63
C VAL A 34 0.81 17.22 1.01
N SER A 35 1.77 16.34 1.29
CA SER A 35 3.09 16.67 1.81
C SER A 35 4.26 16.09 1.01
N SER A 36 4.06 14.98 0.30
CA SER A 36 5.08 14.36 -0.57
C SER A 36 4.95 14.83 -2.03
N GLN A 37 5.93 14.50 -2.88
CA GLN A 37 5.91 14.89 -4.30
C GLN A 37 4.88 14.11 -5.12
N SER A 38 4.48 12.90 -4.68
CA SER A 38 3.58 12.03 -5.42
C SER A 38 2.75 11.16 -4.48
N GLY A 39 1.43 11.33 -4.49
CA GLY A 39 0.50 10.43 -3.83
C GLY A 39 0.12 9.23 -4.70
N SER A 40 -0.60 8.26 -4.14
CA SER A 40 -1.06 7.07 -4.87
C SER A 40 -1.95 7.41 -6.08
N ALA A 41 -2.80 8.43 -5.96
CA ALA A 41 -3.65 8.90 -7.05
C ALA A 41 -2.83 9.56 -8.18
N ASP A 42 -1.75 10.28 -7.81
CA ASP A 42 -0.92 10.99 -8.78
C ASP A 42 -0.11 10.01 -9.64
N VAL A 43 0.52 9.02 -9.02
CA VAL A 43 1.26 7.98 -9.76
C VAL A 43 0.34 7.11 -10.62
N LEU A 44 -0.85 6.74 -10.13
CA LEU A 44 -1.80 5.96 -10.93
C LEU A 44 -2.27 6.73 -12.16
N LYS A 45 -2.51 8.04 -12.02
CA LYS A 45 -2.83 8.91 -13.15
C LYS A 45 -1.68 8.98 -14.16
N SER A 46 -0.44 9.08 -13.71
CA SER A 46 0.75 9.07 -14.57
C SER A 46 0.96 7.72 -15.26
N LEU A 47 0.56 6.60 -14.61
CA LEU A 47 0.51 5.27 -15.23
C LEU A 47 -0.61 5.13 -16.27
N GLY A 48 -1.52 6.10 -16.38
CA GLY A 48 -2.61 6.11 -17.33
C GLY A 48 -3.93 5.55 -16.81
N VAL A 49 -4.05 5.25 -15.51
CA VAL A 49 -5.31 4.84 -14.87
C VAL A 49 -6.24 6.04 -14.74
N ASN A 50 -7.50 5.90 -15.14
CA ASN A 50 -8.51 6.89 -14.83
C ASN A 50 -8.97 6.73 -13.38
N ILE A 51 -8.51 7.63 -12.52
CA ILE A 51 -8.84 7.61 -11.07
C ILE A 51 -10.19 8.26 -10.76
N ASP A 52 -10.78 8.96 -11.71
CA ASP A 52 -12.04 9.68 -11.56
C ASP A 52 -13.25 8.84 -12.02
N THR A 53 -13.09 7.51 -12.06
CA THR A 53 -14.14 6.56 -12.40
C THR A 53 -15.24 6.49 -11.34
N GLU A 54 -16.43 6.03 -11.75
CA GLU A 54 -17.54 5.81 -10.85
C GLU A 54 -17.36 4.54 -10.00
N LYS A 55 -18.09 4.47 -8.90
CA LYS A 55 -18.04 3.34 -7.95
C LYS A 55 -18.30 2.00 -8.64
N THR A 56 -19.28 1.94 -9.51
CA THR A 56 -19.64 0.74 -10.30
C THR A 56 -18.47 0.22 -11.13
N LYS A 57 -17.69 1.12 -11.74
CA LYS A 57 -16.51 0.75 -12.51
C LYS A 57 -15.38 0.24 -11.61
N VAL A 58 -15.22 0.78 -10.39
CA VAL A 58 -14.26 0.26 -9.41
C VAL A 58 -14.67 -1.15 -8.94
N GLU A 59 -15.97 -1.41 -8.74
CA GLU A 59 -16.48 -2.72 -8.40
C GLU A 59 -16.25 -3.74 -9.54
N GLU A 60 -16.45 -3.33 -10.80
CA GLU A 60 -16.10 -4.13 -11.98
C GLU A 60 -14.60 -4.47 -12.00
N CYS A 61 -13.71 -3.50 -11.74
CA CYS A 61 -12.26 -3.75 -11.64
C CYS A 61 -11.93 -4.77 -10.55
N LEU A 62 -12.53 -4.68 -9.39
CA LEU A 62 -12.32 -5.63 -8.29
C LEU A 62 -12.77 -7.05 -8.68
N ASN A 63 -13.89 -7.17 -9.33
CA ASN A 63 -14.48 -8.47 -9.71
C ASN A 63 -13.73 -9.12 -10.89
N GLU A 64 -13.41 -8.35 -11.93
CA GLU A 64 -12.85 -8.92 -13.16
C GLU A 64 -11.33 -9.08 -13.12
N ILE A 65 -10.63 -8.10 -12.53
CA ILE A 65 -9.16 -8.11 -12.56
C ILE A 65 -8.51 -8.24 -11.17
N GLY A 66 -9.31 -8.17 -10.11
CA GLY A 66 -8.85 -8.34 -8.72
C GLY A 66 -8.08 -7.13 -8.17
N ILE A 67 -8.18 -5.95 -8.80
CA ILE A 67 -7.61 -4.71 -8.25
C ILE A 67 -8.47 -3.52 -8.64
N GLY A 68 -8.79 -2.68 -7.65
CA GLY A 68 -9.50 -1.42 -7.84
C GLY A 68 -8.89 -0.29 -7.01
N PHE A 69 -8.95 0.94 -7.53
CA PHE A 69 -8.50 2.13 -6.82
C PHE A 69 -9.69 2.93 -6.30
N LEU A 70 -9.75 3.07 -4.98
CA LEU A 70 -10.79 3.82 -4.28
C LEU A 70 -10.27 5.23 -4.00
N PHE A 71 -10.59 6.17 -4.87
CA PHE A 71 -10.13 7.55 -4.75
C PHE A 71 -10.92 8.28 -3.65
N ALA A 72 -10.25 8.56 -2.52
CA ALA A 72 -10.85 9.08 -1.30
C ALA A 72 -11.77 10.32 -1.49
N PRO A 73 -11.42 11.34 -2.31
CA PRO A 73 -12.29 12.50 -2.51
C PRO A 73 -13.64 12.19 -3.15
N ARG A 74 -13.73 11.13 -3.94
CA ARG A 74 -15.00 10.72 -4.57
C ARG A 74 -15.90 9.90 -3.65
N LEU A 75 -15.30 9.21 -2.69
CA LEU A 75 -16.02 8.22 -1.87
C LEU A 75 -16.40 8.77 -0.48
N HIS A 76 -15.72 9.82 -0.02
CA HIS A 76 -15.98 10.44 1.28
C HIS A 76 -16.54 11.86 1.12
N GLY A 77 -17.81 11.97 0.70
CA GLY A 77 -18.46 13.26 0.46
C GLY A 77 -18.44 14.23 1.66
N ALA A 78 -18.48 13.71 2.89
CA ALA A 78 -18.40 14.52 4.11
C ALA A 78 -17.01 15.16 4.29
N MET A 79 -15.95 14.55 3.77
CA MET A 79 -14.58 15.08 3.89
C MET A 79 -14.37 16.41 3.16
N LYS A 80 -15.22 16.74 2.17
CA LYS A 80 -15.15 18.04 1.47
C LYS A 80 -15.23 19.23 2.42
N HIS A 81 -15.96 19.10 3.53
CA HIS A 81 -16.12 20.16 4.54
C HIS A 81 -14.87 20.32 5.44
N ALA A 82 -14.04 19.28 5.57
CA ALA A 82 -12.81 19.29 6.36
C ALA A 82 -11.56 19.70 5.56
N ILE A 83 -11.62 19.68 4.21
CA ILE A 83 -10.44 19.92 3.35
C ILE A 83 -9.94 21.38 3.49
N GLY A 84 -10.85 22.37 3.50
CA GLY A 84 -10.51 23.78 3.65
C GLY A 84 -9.71 24.03 4.93
N PRO A 85 -10.30 23.80 6.12
CA PRO A 85 -9.62 23.95 7.41
C PRO A 85 -8.30 23.18 7.50
N ARG A 86 -8.23 21.94 6.98
CA ARG A 86 -6.99 21.15 6.99
C ARG A 86 -5.85 21.79 6.18
N ARG A 87 -6.17 22.42 5.03
CA ARG A 87 -5.19 23.12 4.21
C ARG A 87 -4.67 24.38 4.86
N GLU A 88 -5.52 25.07 5.63
CA GLU A 88 -5.16 26.30 6.35
C GLU A 88 -4.30 25.98 7.57
N ILE A 89 -4.70 25.00 8.38
CA ILE A 89 -4.03 24.63 9.64
C ILE A 89 -2.66 23.99 9.37
N LYS A 90 -2.51 23.20 8.30
CA LYS A 90 -1.26 22.51 7.88
C LYS A 90 -0.60 21.64 8.96
N ILE A 91 -1.34 21.18 9.96
CA ILE A 91 -0.86 20.25 10.99
C ILE A 91 -1.46 18.88 10.79
N ARG A 92 -0.82 17.87 11.38
CA ARG A 92 -1.38 16.51 11.45
C ARG A 92 -2.58 16.50 12.39
N THR A 93 -3.62 15.81 11.97
CA THR A 93 -4.87 15.65 12.74
C THR A 93 -5.32 14.20 12.69
N ILE A 94 -6.37 13.86 13.42
CA ILE A 94 -6.99 12.53 13.36
C ILE A 94 -7.36 12.10 11.93
N PHE A 95 -7.66 13.03 11.05
CA PHE A 95 -7.96 12.74 9.64
C PHE A 95 -6.79 12.11 8.87
N ASN A 96 -5.56 12.16 9.39
CA ASN A 96 -4.42 11.49 8.77
C ASN A 96 -4.42 9.98 9.05
N ILE A 97 -5.11 9.54 10.10
CA ILE A 97 -5.19 8.13 10.51
C ILE A 97 -6.57 7.51 10.30
N LEU A 98 -7.60 8.32 10.02
CA LEU A 98 -8.96 7.80 9.75
C LEU A 98 -9.08 7.11 8.38
N GLY A 99 -8.23 7.48 7.40
CA GLY A 99 -8.31 6.93 6.05
C GLY A 99 -8.35 5.39 6.01
N PRO A 100 -7.40 4.69 6.64
CA PRO A 100 -7.39 3.23 6.70
C PRO A 100 -8.63 2.63 7.39
N LEU A 101 -9.18 3.32 8.38
CA LEU A 101 -10.35 2.86 9.16
C LEU A 101 -11.67 3.01 8.39
N THR A 102 -11.67 3.77 7.31
CA THR A 102 -12.87 4.10 6.54
C THR A 102 -12.81 3.62 5.09
N ASN A 103 -12.08 2.53 4.82
CA ASN A 103 -12.01 1.96 3.48
C ASN A 103 -13.42 1.55 3.02
N PRO A 104 -13.94 2.15 1.91
CA PRO A 104 -15.32 1.93 1.48
C PRO A 104 -15.61 0.50 1.01
N ALA A 105 -14.57 -0.31 0.76
CA ALA A 105 -14.73 -1.73 0.41
C ALA A 105 -15.02 -2.61 1.64
N GLY A 106 -14.98 -2.07 2.86
CA GLY A 106 -15.20 -2.83 4.08
C GLY A 106 -14.19 -3.97 4.28
N ALA A 107 -12.94 -3.77 3.82
CA ALA A 107 -11.92 -4.81 3.87
C ALA A 107 -11.64 -5.25 5.32
N LYS A 108 -11.75 -6.55 5.58
CA LYS A 108 -11.44 -7.15 6.89
C LYS A 108 -9.97 -7.51 7.04
N ASN A 109 -9.24 -7.53 5.93
CA ASN A 109 -7.80 -7.83 5.85
C ASN A 109 -7.06 -6.62 5.32
N GLN A 110 -6.09 -6.07 6.07
CA GLN A 110 -5.45 -4.80 5.70
C GLN A 110 -3.97 -4.76 6.08
N ILE A 111 -3.21 -3.97 5.32
CA ILE A 111 -1.88 -3.49 5.72
C ILE A 111 -1.94 -1.99 5.83
N ILE A 112 -1.48 -1.46 6.93
CA ILE A 112 -1.46 -0.05 7.25
C ILE A 112 -0.08 0.37 7.70
N GLY A 113 0.56 1.25 6.96
CA GLY A 113 1.78 1.90 7.41
C GLY A 113 1.49 3.15 8.24
N VAL A 114 2.25 3.36 9.29
CA VAL A 114 2.12 4.51 10.19
C VAL A 114 3.45 5.22 10.39
N TYR A 115 3.40 6.54 10.43
CA TYR A 115 4.58 7.41 10.60
C TYR A 115 5.10 7.50 12.04
N ASP A 116 4.33 7.06 13.03
CA ASP A 116 4.69 7.09 14.45
C ASP A 116 4.53 5.68 15.02
N PRO A 117 5.59 5.11 15.64
CA PRO A 117 5.53 3.76 16.19
C PRO A 117 4.46 3.58 17.27
N LYS A 118 4.07 4.64 17.97
CA LYS A 118 2.99 4.59 18.98
C LYS A 118 1.61 4.29 18.39
N LEU A 119 1.46 4.49 17.07
CA LEU A 119 0.21 4.21 16.38
C LEU A 119 0.06 2.73 16.00
N THR A 120 1.11 1.92 16.07
CA THR A 120 1.04 0.51 15.65
C THR A 120 0.07 -0.28 16.52
N ASP A 121 0.29 -0.33 17.83
CA ASP A 121 -0.60 -1.01 18.78
C ASP A 121 -1.99 -0.35 18.84
N THR A 122 -2.01 0.99 18.86
CA THR A 122 -3.28 1.73 18.94
C THR A 122 -4.21 1.38 17.80
N LEU A 123 -3.73 1.42 16.55
CA LEU A 123 -4.57 1.10 15.39
C LEU A 123 -4.89 -0.39 15.31
N ALA A 124 -3.96 -1.27 15.69
CA ALA A 124 -4.24 -2.70 15.72
C ALA A 124 -5.39 -3.05 16.69
N ARG A 125 -5.50 -2.37 17.84
CA ARG A 125 -6.64 -2.49 18.77
C ARG A 125 -7.91 -1.94 18.17
N VAL A 126 -7.87 -0.78 17.50
CA VAL A 126 -9.05 -0.24 16.82
C VAL A 126 -9.55 -1.21 15.74
N PHE A 127 -8.67 -1.83 14.96
CA PHE A 127 -9.06 -2.84 13.97
C PHE A 127 -9.66 -4.09 14.64
N LYS A 128 -9.18 -4.48 15.81
CA LYS A 128 -9.78 -5.56 16.60
C LYS A 128 -11.21 -5.21 17.02
N ASP A 129 -11.44 -3.99 17.52
CA ASP A 129 -12.78 -3.52 17.89
C ASP A 129 -13.72 -3.37 16.69
N MET A 130 -13.16 -3.16 15.49
CA MET A 130 -13.88 -3.16 14.21
C MET A 130 -14.10 -4.57 13.63
N GLU A 131 -13.77 -5.62 14.36
CA GLU A 131 -13.92 -7.01 13.94
C GLU A 131 -13.19 -7.32 12.63
N SER A 132 -12.00 -6.72 12.44
CA SER A 132 -11.10 -7.09 11.35
C SER A 132 -10.50 -8.47 11.59
N GLU A 133 -10.18 -9.18 10.52
CA GLU A 133 -9.73 -10.58 10.60
C GLU A 133 -8.20 -10.69 10.67
N HIS A 134 -7.50 -10.05 9.73
CA HIS A 134 -6.04 -10.08 9.67
C HIS A 134 -5.50 -8.71 9.24
N VAL A 135 -4.79 -8.05 10.13
CA VAL A 135 -4.26 -6.71 9.89
C VAL A 135 -2.80 -6.63 10.32
N PHE A 136 -1.98 -6.06 9.45
CA PHE A 136 -0.63 -5.62 9.81
C PHE A 136 -0.63 -4.10 9.93
N VAL A 137 -0.29 -3.58 11.11
CA VAL A 137 0.06 -2.16 11.29
C VAL A 137 1.57 -2.08 11.43
N VAL A 138 2.22 -1.37 10.51
CA VAL A 138 3.68 -1.42 10.36
C VAL A 138 4.31 -0.04 10.49
N HIS A 139 5.53 -0.01 11.03
CA HIS A 139 6.37 1.17 11.13
C HIS A 139 7.83 0.79 10.99
N GLY A 140 8.51 1.30 9.97
CA GLY A 140 9.96 1.15 9.82
C GLY A 140 10.72 1.89 10.91
N LYS A 141 11.72 1.27 11.53
CA LYS A 141 12.55 1.92 12.57
C LYS A 141 13.42 3.06 12.02
N ASP A 142 13.43 3.24 10.71
CA ASP A 142 13.95 4.39 9.98
C ASP A 142 12.95 5.55 9.83
N GLY A 143 11.71 5.37 10.30
CA GLY A 143 10.62 6.33 10.24
C GLY A 143 9.63 6.12 9.09
N MET A 144 9.87 5.14 8.20
CA MET A 144 9.03 4.86 7.04
C MET A 144 7.69 4.25 7.45
N ASP A 145 6.62 4.64 6.78
CA ASP A 145 5.28 4.07 6.96
C ASP A 145 5.01 2.85 6.04
N GLU A 146 6.04 2.00 5.88
CA GLU A 146 6.04 0.75 5.09
C GLU A 146 6.86 -0.32 5.80
N ILE A 147 6.80 -1.56 5.34
CA ILE A 147 7.83 -2.55 5.69
C ILE A 147 9.11 -2.14 4.97
N THR A 148 10.09 -1.68 5.77
CA THR A 148 11.29 -1.07 5.22
C THR A 148 12.36 -2.08 4.84
N LEU A 149 13.27 -1.65 3.97
CA LEU A 149 14.49 -2.38 3.59
C LEU A 149 15.77 -1.70 4.11
N THR A 150 15.66 -0.59 4.87
CA THR A 150 16.82 0.14 5.41
C THR A 150 17.08 -0.18 6.89
N SER A 151 16.08 -0.76 7.57
CA SER A 151 16.16 -1.17 8.99
C SER A 151 15.17 -2.29 9.30
N ASN A 152 14.99 -2.62 10.59
CA ASN A 152 13.87 -3.46 11.02
C ASN A 152 12.54 -2.69 10.96
N THR A 153 11.45 -3.41 10.88
CA THR A 153 10.08 -2.89 10.93
C THR A 153 9.37 -3.37 12.19
N ILE A 154 8.74 -2.48 12.93
CA ILE A 154 7.81 -2.81 14.01
C ILE A 154 6.49 -3.25 13.36
N VAL A 155 5.98 -4.40 13.74
CA VAL A 155 4.71 -4.96 13.26
C VAL A 155 3.80 -5.22 14.45
N ALA A 156 2.63 -4.60 14.45
CA ALA A 156 1.51 -5.01 15.28
C ALA A 156 0.54 -5.81 14.39
N GLU A 157 0.48 -7.11 14.60
CA GLU A 157 -0.35 -8.04 13.86
C GLU A 157 -1.60 -8.37 14.66
N LEU A 158 -2.76 -8.11 14.06
CA LEU A 158 -4.04 -8.69 14.46
C LEU A 158 -4.32 -9.89 13.55
N LYS A 159 -4.47 -11.07 14.12
CA LYS A 159 -4.90 -12.28 13.40
C LYS A 159 -5.94 -13.04 14.23
N ASP A 160 -7.12 -13.22 13.68
CA ASP A 160 -8.22 -13.98 14.30
C ASP A 160 -8.50 -13.54 15.76
N GLY A 161 -8.54 -12.22 16.00
CA GLY A 161 -8.78 -11.61 17.29
C GLY A 161 -7.59 -11.57 18.25
N VAL A 162 -6.45 -12.15 17.87
CA VAL A 162 -5.21 -12.16 18.67
C VAL A 162 -4.27 -11.05 18.17
N LEU A 163 -3.78 -10.23 19.10
CA LEU A 163 -2.76 -9.19 18.83
C LEU A 163 -1.37 -9.72 19.19
N LYS A 164 -0.42 -9.51 18.31
CA LYS A 164 1.00 -9.79 18.53
C LYS A 164 1.83 -8.61 18.05
N GLU A 165 2.89 -8.27 18.78
CA GLU A 165 3.90 -7.30 18.36
C GLU A 165 5.23 -8.01 18.18
N TYR A 166 5.94 -7.68 17.09
CA TYR A 166 7.26 -8.20 16.81
C TYR A 166 8.04 -7.26 15.87
N GLU A 167 9.34 -7.49 15.76
CA GLU A 167 10.19 -6.85 14.77
C GLU A 167 10.42 -7.78 13.58
N LEU A 168 10.18 -7.26 12.37
CA LEU A 168 10.52 -7.90 11.13
C LEU A 168 11.90 -7.41 10.68
N ASN A 169 12.84 -8.36 10.49
CA ASN A 169 14.16 -8.07 9.94
C ASN A 169 14.24 -8.59 8.50
N PRO A 170 14.43 -7.73 7.49
CA PRO A 170 14.49 -8.15 6.08
C PRO A 170 15.55 -9.22 5.80
N ARG A 171 16.66 -9.21 6.56
CA ARG A 171 17.76 -10.19 6.41
C ARG A 171 17.33 -11.63 6.68
N HIS A 172 16.32 -11.84 7.54
CA HIS A 172 15.78 -13.18 7.80
C HIS A 172 15.08 -13.80 6.59
N TYR A 173 14.77 -12.96 5.59
CA TYR A 173 14.09 -13.35 4.35
C TYR A 173 14.99 -13.24 3.12
N GLY A 174 16.32 -13.15 3.32
CA GLY A 174 17.31 -13.16 2.24
C GLY A 174 17.57 -11.78 1.61
N PHE A 175 17.00 -10.70 2.14
CA PHE A 175 17.26 -9.35 1.63
C PHE A 175 18.46 -8.69 2.32
N ASN A 176 19.27 -7.99 1.55
CA ASN A 176 20.26 -7.08 2.08
C ASN A 176 19.63 -5.73 2.42
N LEU A 177 20.08 -5.11 3.51
CA LEU A 177 19.69 -3.72 3.77
C LEU A 177 20.29 -2.81 2.70
N CYS A 178 19.52 -1.81 2.30
CA CYS A 178 19.94 -0.77 1.36
C CYS A 178 20.04 0.60 2.07
N LYS A 179 20.51 1.61 1.36
CA LYS A 179 20.50 2.98 1.84
C LYS A 179 19.15 3.65 1.56
N PRO A 180 18.74 4.66 2.34
CA PRO A 180 17.52 5.42 2.06
C PRO A 180 17.47 6.00 0.64
N GLU A 181 18.63 6.44 0.12
CA GLU A 181 18.76 7.01 -1.22
C GLU A 181 18.38 6.02 -2.34
N ASP A 182 18.57 4.72 -2.11
CA ASP A 182 18.23 3.67 -3.07
C ASP A 182 16.70 3.53 -3.27
N LEU A 183 15.91 4.05 -2.32
CA LEU A 183 14.45 3.98 -2.32
C LEU A 183 13.75 5.28 -2.71
N LEU A 184 14.53 6.33 -2.99
CA LEU A 184 13.97 7.63 -3.34
C LEU A 184 13.08 7.53 -4.59
N GLY A 185 11.99 8.27 -4.51
CA GLY A 185 11.10 8.58 -5.62
C GLY A 185 11.36 9.97 -6.19
N GLY A 186 10.35 10.51 -6.84
CA GLY A 186 10.40 11.84 -7.45
C GLY A 186 9.00 12.30 -7.86
N SER A 187 8.94 12.97 -9.00
CA SER A 187 7.68 13.39 -9.60
C SER A 187 6.75 12.19 -9.88
N PRO A 188 5.44 12.39 -10.07
CA PRO A 188 4.51 11.32 -10.42
C PRO A 188 4.95 10.51 -11.65
N ASN A 189 5.53 11.16 -12.67
CA ASN A 189 6.01 10.47 -13.86
C ASN A 189 7.23 9.60 -13.56
N GLN A 190 8.21 10.11 -12.82
CA GLN A 190 9.37 9.32 -12.38
C GLN A 190 8.94 8.10 -11.55
N ASN A 191 7.96 8.26 -10.66
CA ASN A 191 7.44 7.15 -9.87
C ASN A 191 6.65 6.15 -10.71
N ALA A 192 5.97 6.61 -11.76
CA ALA A 192 5.33 5.73 -12.75
C ALA A 192 6.36 4.90 -13.53
N ASP A 193 7.47 5.51 -13.94
CA ASP A 193 8.57 4.81 -14.60
C ASP A 193 9.21 3.76 -13.68
N ILE A 194 9.46 4.10 -12.40
CA ILE A 194 9.95 3.17 -11.39
C ILE A 194 8.99 1.99 -11.21
N THR A 195 7.70 2.27 -11.03
CA THR A 195 6.65 1.24 -10.89
C THR A 195 6.65 0.32 -12.11
N THR A 196 6.62 0.88 -13.32
CA THR A 196 6.63 0.12 -14.58
C THR A 196 7.86 -0.76 -14.69
N SER A 197 9.05 -0.20 -14.40
CA SER A 197 10.32 -0.94 -14.42
C SER A 197 10.29 -2.16 -13.47
N ILE A 198 9.78 -1.98 -12.24
CA ILE A 198 9.66 -3.09 -11.27
C ILE A 198 8.68 -4.15 -11.78
N LEU A 199 7.50 -3.76 -12.26
CA LEU A 199 6.48 -4.69 -12.75
C LEU A 199 6.92 -5.46 -14.01
N LEU A 200 7.86 -4.90 -14.77
CA LEU A 200 8.53 -5.55 -15.92
C LEU A 200 9.76 -6.40 -15.52
N GLY A 201 9.99 -6.62 -14.23
CA GLY A 201 11.05 -7.50 -13.74
C GLY A 201 12.36 -6.84 -13.36
N GLY A 202 12.43 -5.50 -13.35
CA GLY A 202 13.61 -4.75 -12.90
C GLY A 202 14.07 -5.22 -11.51
N LYS A 203 15.39 -5.41 -11.33
CA LYS A 203 16.00 -5.90 -10.09
C LYS A 203 16.52 -4.75 -9.23
N GLY A 204 16.83 -5.03 -7.97
CA GLY A 204 17.46 -4.11 -7.02
C GLY A 204 16.57 -3.70 -5.85
N PRO A 205 17.04 -2.79 -4.98
CA PRO A 205 16.39 -2.47 -3.70
C PRO A 205 14.93 -2.03 -3.82
N LYS A 206 14.58 -1.31 -4.89
CA LYS A 206 13.19 -0.88 -5.14
C LYS A 206 12.25 -2.06 -5.41
N ARG A 207 12.72 -3.12 -6.09
CA ARG A 207 11.96 -4.35 -6.23
C ARG A 207 11.86 -5.09 -4.90
N ASP A 208 12.96 -5.17 -4.17
CA ASP A 208 13.04 -5.95 -2.94
C ASP A 208 12.08 -5.44 -1.87
N ILE A 209 12.00 -4.11 -1.67
CA ILE A 209 11.03 -3.53 -0.75
C ILE A 209 9.57 -3.74 -1.21
N VAL A 210 9.32 -3.72 -2.52
CA VAL A 210 8.00 -4.04 -3.09
C VAL A 210 7.63 -5.49 -2.82
N LEU A 211 8.57 -6.42 -2.94
CA LEU A 211 8.33 -7.85 -2.65
C LEU A 211 7.96 -8.06 -1.18
N LEU A 212 8.66 -7.41 -0.23
CA LEU A 212 8.32 -7.48 1.19
C LEU A 212 6.90 -6.98 1.49
N ASN A 213 6.53 -5.81 0.95
CA ASN A 213 5.21 -5.24 1.16
C ASN A 213 4.10 -6.02 0.43
N ALA A 214 4.38 -6.57 -0.74
CA ALA A 214 3.45 -7.46 -1.44
C ALA A 214 3.27 -8.80 -0.70
N ALA A 215 4.35 -9.37 -0.15
CA ALA A 215 4.27 -10.59 0.66
C ALA A 215 3.38 -10.40 1.88
N ALA A 216 3.49 -9.26 2.56
CA ALA A 216 2.59 -8.93 3.66
C ALA A 216 1.11 -8.89 3.19
N ALA A 217 0.82 -8.32 2.02
CA ALA A 217 -0.54 -8.33 1.44
C ALA A 217 -1.04 -9.75 1.14
N ILE A 218 -0.16 -10.62 0.66
CA ILE A 218 -0.46 -12.03 0.40
C ILE A 218 -0.75 -12.76 1.71
N ILE A 219 -0.01 -12.49 2.79
CA ILE A 219 -0.22 -13.10 4.11
C ILE A 219 -1.57 -12.67 4.70
N VAL A 220 -1.85 -11.36 4.78
CA VAL A 220 -3.12 -10.90 5.36
C VAL A 220 -4.33 -11.35 4.54
N SER A 221 -4.16 -11.66 3.26
CA SER A 221 -5.21 -12.26 2.41
C SER A 221 -5.41 -13.75 2.63
N LYS A 222 -4.67 -14.38 3.54
CA LYS A 222 -4.70 -15.83 3.84
C LYS A 222 -4.27 -16.72 2.65
N ARG A 223 -3.48 -16.19 1.69
CA ARG A 223 -2.91 -16.97 0.58
C ARG A 223 -1.55 -17.59 0.90
N ALA A 224 -0.92 -17.15 1.98
CA ALA A 224 0.27 -17.71 2.57
C ALA A 224 0.22 -17.52 4.08
N GLU A 225 0.87 -18.40 4.83
CA GLU A 225 0.89 -18.29 6.29
C GLU A 225 2.02 -17.41 6.81
N ASN A 226 3.09 -17.24 6.04
CA ASN A 226 4.29 -16.51 6.45
C ASN A 226 5.04 -15.92 5.24
N PHE A 227 6.07 -15.12 5.51
CA PHE A 227 6.88 -14.47 4.47
C PHE A 227 7.64 -15.47 3.58
N HIS A 228 8.10 -16.63 4.10
CA HIS A 228 8.81 -17.62 3.30
C HIS A 228 7.91 -18.24 2.21
N GLU A 229 6.62 -18.35 2.48
CA GLU A 229 5.64 -18.83 1.50
C GLU A 229 5.16 -17.69 0.58
N ALA A 230 5.01 -16.47 1.11
CA ALA A 230 4.45 -15.36 0.36
C ALA A 230 5.43 -14.75 -0.65
N LEU A 231 6.72 -14.66 -0.29
CA LEU A 231 7.75 -14.07 -1.15
C LEU A 231 7.88 -14.75 -2.51
N PRO A 232 7.94 -16.09 -2.62
CA PRO A 232 7.95 -16.76 -3.93
C PRO A 232 6.71 -16.45 -4.78
N LEU A 233 5.54 -16.23 -4.17
CA LEU A 233 4.33 -15.85 -4.89
C LEU A 233 4.42 -14.41 -5.42
N ALA A 234 4.97 -13.49 -4.63
CA ALA A 234 5.23 -12.13 -5.05
C ALA A 234 6.27 -12.05 -6.19
N GLU A 235 7.38 -12.81 -6.07
CA GLU A 235 8.39 -12.90 -7.12
C GLU A 235 7.81 -13.46 -8.42
N LYS A 236 7.07 -14.55 -8.34
CA LYS A 236 6.41 -15.16 -9.49
C LYS A 236 5.44 -14.19 -10.17
N SER A 237 4.71 -13.40 -9.39
CA SER A 237 3.78 -12.38 -9.92
C SER A 237 4.47 -11.37 -10.83
N ILE A 238 5.67 -10.91 -10.45
CA ILE A 238 6.50 -10.02 -11.27
C ILE A 238 7.11 -10.77 -12.45
N ASP A 239 7.84 -11.86 -12.18
CA ASP A 239 8.69 -12.53 -13.17
C ASP A 239 7.87 -13.24 -14.28
N SER A 240 6.61 -13.57 -14.01
CA SER A 240 5.66 -14.05 -15.03
C SER A 240 4.97 -12.94 -15.83
N GLY A 241 5.18 -11.66 -15.47
CA GLY A 241 4.52 -10.52 -16.08
C GLY A 241 3.06 -10.31 -15.66
N ILE A 242 2.50 -11.15 -14.77
CA ILE A 242 1.09 -11.05 -14.37
C ILE A 242 0.83 -9.74 -13.61
N ALA A 243 1.76 -9.29 -12.77
CA ALA A 243 1.64 -8.00 -12.07
C ALA A 243 1.51 -6.82 -13.05
N TYR A 244 2.30 -6.80 -14.12
CA TYR A 244 2.21 -5.79 -15.18
C TYR A 244 0.89 -5.87 -15.94
N GLN A 245 0.43 -7.08 -16.26
CA GLN A 245 -0.87 -7.29 -16.91
C GLN A 245 -2.05 -6.76 -16.07
N LYS A 246 -1.96 -6.82 -14.72
CA LYS A 246 -2.96 -6.21 -13.83
C LYS A 246 -3.03 -4.69 -14.02
N LEU A 247 -1.87 -4.02 -14.17
CA LEU A 247 -1.82 -2.59 -14.47
C LEU A 247 -2.45 -2.29 -15.83
N GLU A 248 -2.06 -3.01 -16.89
CA GLU A 248 -2.61 -2.80 -18.25
C GLU A 248 -4.12 -2.98 -18.28
N LYS A 249 -4.64 -4.03 -17.63
CA LYS A 249 -6.09 -4.29 -17.54
C LYS A 249 -6.80 -3.19 -16.76
N LEU A 250 -6.22 -2.69 -15.65
CA LEU A 250 -6.78 -1.59 -14.88
C LEU A 250 -6.86 -0.31 -15.72
N ILE A 251 -5.80 0.02 -16.48
CA ILE A 251 -5.80 1.16 -17.40
C ILE A 251 -6.91 1.03 -18.44
N LYS A 252 -7.02 -0.13 -19.07
CA LYS A 252 -8.03 -0.39 -20.10
C LYS A 252 -9.45 -0.29 -19.54
N LEU A 253 -9.72 -0.96 -18.43
CA LEU A 253 -11.06 -1.04 -17.84
C LEU A 253 -11.54 0.31 -17.29
N THR A 254 -10.64 1.10 -16.71
CA THR A 254 -10.97 2.43 -16.16
C THR A 254 -11.19 3.50 -17.24
N LYS A 255 -10.75 3.27 -18.49
CA LYS A 255 -10.96 4.18 -19.62
C LYS A 255 -12.17 3.81 -20.50
N ALA A 256 -12.68 2.61 -20.37
CA ALA A 256 -13.89 2.14 -21.05
C ALA A 256 -15.14 2.64 -20.29
#